data_a31bdef9710178ca2ee329447d37a3a1
#
_entry.id   a31bdef9710178ca2ee329447d37a3a1
#
_cell.length_a   1.000
_cell.length_b   1.000
_cell.length_c   1.000
_cell.angle_alpha   90.00
_cell.angle_beta   90.00
_cell.angle_gamma   90.00
#
_symmetry.space_group_name_H-M   'P 1'
#
loop_
_entity.id
_entity.type
_entity.pdbx_description
1 polymer ?
#
loop_
_entity_poly.entity_id
_entity_poly.type
_entity_poly.pdbx_seq_one_letter_code
_entity_poly.pdbx_strand_id
1 'polypeptide(L)'
;VARWWPQATSASAVPGRATSESCATQPGFALGGSGRAQLIDLITARKPGDPVRLGIQRGSTSLDVTLRTVAMTEKGTTRPVIGVTPVERVDFPVKVTISLGDIGGPSAGLMFALGIIDKLEPGSMTDGRFIAGTGTIDDSGAVGPIGGIQQKLIGARRKGATVFLVPADNCAEALSSPPDGLKLVKVSSLRNALSELHKLDTGAATTPCTKKAA
;
A
#
# COMPACT_ATOMS: atom_id res chain seq x y z
N VAL A 1 3.06 -23.39 -0.21
CA VAL A 1 3.66 -22.66 -1.33
C VAL A 1 2.53 -22.22 -2.24
N ALA A 2 1.94 -21.07 -1.97
CA ALA A 2 0.94 -20.49 -2.87
C ALA A 2 1.67 -19.81 -4.03
N ARG A 3 1.60 -20.39 -5.22
CA ARG A 3 1.99 -19.74 -6.46
C ARG A 3 0.89 -18.77 -6.85
N TRP A 4 1.11 -17.50 -6.61
CA TRP A 4 0.37 -16.46 -7.29
C TRP A 4 0.97 -16.25 -8.67
N TRP A 5 0.23 -16.61 -9.69
CA TRP A 5 0.52 -16.28 -11.07
C TRP A 5 -0.60 -15.40 -11.61
N PRO A 6 -0.42 -14.10 -11.72
CA PRO A 6 -1.20 -13.35 -12.69
C PRO A 6 -0.32 -13.21 -13.94
N GLN A 7 -0.83 -13.69 -15.05
CA GLN A 7 -0.40 -13.25 -16.37
C GLN A 7 -0.79 -11.77 -16.53
N ALA A 8 -0.07 -10.87 -15.87
CA ALA A 8 -0.20 -9.44 -16.09
C ALA A 8 0.92 -9.03 -17.04
N THR A 9 0.54 -8.62 -18.24
CA THR A 9 1.42 -7.89 -19.16
C THR A 9 1.92 -6.64 -18.48
N SER A 10 3.19 -6.60 -18.08
CA SER A 10 3.82 -5.45 -17.49
C SER A 10 4.09 -4.40 -18.58
N ALA A 11 3.54 -3.20 -18.41
CA ALA A 11 4.00 -2.02 -19.12
C ALA A 11 5.20 -1.46 -18.34
N SER A 12 6.42 -1.66 -18.82
CA SER A 12 7.61 -1.00 -18.29
C SER A 12 7.95 0.18 -19.20
N ALA A 13 8.08 1.36 -18.64
CA ALA A 13 8.56 2.53 -19.37
C ALA A 13 10.09 2.46 -19.49
N VAL A 14 10.62 2.63 -20.70
CA VAL A 14 12.05 2.74 -20.96
C VAL A 14 12.52 4.15 -20.59
N PRO A 15 13.59 4.35 -19.81
CA PRO A 15 14.10 5.68 -19.51
C PRO A 15 14.81 6.26 -20.73
N GLY A 16 14.14 7.14 -21.46
CA GLY A 16 14.74 8.05 -22.42
C GLY A 16 15.07 9.37 -21.74
N ARG A 17 16.32 9.78 -21.78
CA ARG A 17 16.81 11.07 -21.29
C ARG A 17 16.05 12.22 -21.96
N ALA A 18 15.14 12.88 -21.27
CA ALA A 18 14.52 14.10 -21.72
C ALA A 18 15.43 15.27 -21.35
N THR A 19 16.02 15.93 -22.34
CA THR A 19 16.56 17.28 -22.20
C THR A 19 15.42 18.29 -22.27
N SER A 20 15.46 19.31 -21.45
CA SER A 20 14.38 20.23 -21.09
C SER A 20 13.93 21.21 -22.19
N GLU A 21 14.26 21.03 -23.45
CA GLU A 21 13.99 22.05 -24.48
C GLU A 21 13.13 21.63 -25.68
N SER A 22 12.49 20.47 -25.72
CA SER A 22 11.65 20.06 -26.86
C SER A 22 10.24 19.57 -26.50
N CYS A 23 9.67 19.98 -25.40
CA CYS A 23 8.37 19.44 -24.93
C CYS A 23 7.14 20.18 -25.43
N ALA A 24 7.23 21.10 -26.44
CA ALA A 24 6.12 21.97 -26.83
C ALA A 24 5.23 21.46 -27.98
N THR A 25 5.56 20.36 -28.70
CA THR A 25 4.83 20.03 -29.94
C THR A 25 4.59 18.54 -30.23
N GLN A 26 4.86 17.59 -29.36
CA GLN A 26 4.50 16.19 -29.60
C GLN A 26 3.84 15.51 -28.41
N PRO A 27 2.66 14.86 -28.58
CA PRO A 27 2.00 14.10 -27.52
C PRO A 27 2.61 12.69 -27.39
N GLY A 28 3.86 12.63 -27.05
CA GLY A 28 4.55 11.38 -26.72
C GLY A 28 5.05 11.43 -25.28
N PHE A 29 4.67 10.48 -24.45
CA PHE A 29 5.11 10.40 -23.07
C PHE A 29 6.12 9.28 -22.88
N ALA A 30 7.30 9.62 -22.35
CA ALA A 30 8.16 8.67 -21.68
C ALA A 30 7.86 8.78 -20.17
N LEU A 31 7.30 7.75 -19.57
CA LEU A 31 7.14 7.67 -18.13
C LEU A 31 8.44 7.19 -17.52
N GLY A 32 9.24 8.12 -17.03
CA GLY A 32 10.39 7.85 -16.17
C GLY A 32 9.96 7.91 -14.70
N GLY A 33 9.99 6.80 -14.01
CA GLY A 33 10.25 6.70 -12.57
C GLY A 33 9.24 7.20 -11.55
N SER A 34 8.03 7.64 -11.89
CA SER A 34 6.98 7.93 -10.90
C SER A 34 5.58 7.53 -11.37
N GLY A 35 5.52 6.50 -11.98
CA GLY A 35 4.58 5.47 -12.27
C GLY A 35 3.15 5.84 -12.50
N ARG A 36 2.38 5.18 -11.66
CA ARG A 36 0.93 5.06 -11.74
C ARG A 36 0.19 6.39 -11.60
N ALA A 37 0.55 7.21 -10.62
CA ALA A 37 -0.14 8.48 -10.36
C ALA A 37 0.03 9.44 -11.53
N GLN A 38 1.25 9.58 -12.04
CA GLN A 38 1.54 10.44 -13.18
C GLN A 38 0.80 10.01 -14.45
N LEU A 39 0.71 8.68 -14.72
CA LEU A 39 -0.07 8.17 -15.85
C LEU A 39 -1.56 8.54 -15.72
N ILE A 40 -2.13 8.37 -14.53
CA ILE A 40 -3.52 8.73 -14.24
C ILE A 40 -3.74 10.23 -14.47
N ASP A 41 -2.86 11.09 -13.95
CA ASP A 41 -2.96 12.54 -14.08
C ASP A 41 -2.89 12.97 -15.56
N LEU A 42 -1.96 12.39 -16.33
CA LEU A 42 -1.82 12.68 -17.75
C LEU A 42 -3.03 12.25 -18.57
N ILE A 43 -3.69 11.15 -18.21
CA ILE A 43 -4.91 10.70 -18.89
C ILE A 43 -6.10 11.58 -18.48
N THR A 44 -6.26 11.90 -17.20
CA THR A 44 -7.39 12.68 -16.69
C THR A 44 -7.34 14.15 -17.13
N ALA A 45 -6.16 14.68 -17.46
CA ALA A 45 -6.01 16.02 -18.03
C ALA A 45 -6.50 16.13 -19.49
N ARG A 46 -6.89 15.03 -20.14
CA ARG A 46 -7.37 15.00 -21.51
C ARG A 46 -8.90 15.06 -21.59
N LYS A 47 -9.41 15.21 -22.82
CA LYS A 47 -10.84 15.11 -23.11
C LYS A 47 -11.16 13.69 -23.63
N PRO A 48 -12.39 13.19 -23.42
CA PRO A 48 -12.85 11.99 -24.10
C PRO A 48 -12.73 12.11 -25.62
N GLY A 49 -12.16 11.11 -26.28
CA GLY A 49 -11.87 11.10 -27.71
C GLY A 49 -10.44 11.51 -28.08
N ASP A 50 -9.69 12.14 -27.17
CA ASP A 50 -8.30 12.56 -27.44
C ASP A 50 -7.39 11.35 -27.66
N PRO A 51 -6.44 11.44 -28.60
CA PRO A 51 -5.45 10.40 -28.82
C PRO A 51 -4.40 10.41 -27.69
N VAL A 52 -4.01 9.22 -27.26
CA VAL A 52 -2.92 8.97 -26.31
C VAL A 52 -1.95 8.00 -26.97
N ARG A 53 -0.70 8.43 -27.13
CA ARG A 53 0.37 7.57 -27.61
C ARG A 53 1.13 7.00 -26.42
N LEU A 54 1.26 5.68 -26.35
CA LEU A 54 1.97 4.95 -25.32
C LEU A 54 3.12 4.19 -25.93
N GLY A 55 4.34 4.39 -25.44
CA GLY A 55 5.45 3.48 -25.61
C GLY A 55 5.31 2.36 -24.58
N ILE A 56 5.13 1.13 -25.03
CA ILE A 56 5.00 -0.04 -24.16
C ILE A 56 6.11 -1.03 -24.45
N GLN A 57 6.59 -1.69 -23.40
CA GLN A 57 7.50 -2.82 -23.53
C GLN A 57 6.77 -4.12 -23.16
N ARG A 58 6.74 -5.05 -24.10
CA ARG A 58 6.16 -6.38 -23.92
C ARG A 58 7.26 -7.43 -24.05
N GLY A 59 7.74 -7.92 -22.93
CA GLY A 59 8.96 -8.76 -22.91
C GLY A 59 10.17 -7.93 -23.37
N SER A 60 10.85 -8.38 -24.43
CA SER A 60 11.98 -7.68 -25.06
C SER A 60 11.56 -6.73 -26.19
N THR A 61 10.28 -6.67 -26.56
CA THR A 61 9.79 -5.90 -27.71
C THR A 61 9.23 -4.57 -27.25
N SER A 62 9.71 -3.46 -27.84
CA SER A 62 9.13 -2.13 -27.67
C SER A 62 8.09 -1.86 -28.75
N LEU A 63 6.93 -1.35 -28.35
CA LEU A 63 5.79 -1.07 -29.22
C LEU A 63 5.27 0.34 -28.94
N ASP A 64 4.97 1.08 -29.99
CA ASP A 64 4.23 2.34 -29.90
C ASP A 64 2.75 2.05 -30.22
N VAL A 65 1.89 2.35 -29.27
CA VAL A 65 0.43 2.16 -29.38
C VAL A 65 -0.28 3.49 -29.23
N THR A 66 -1.16 3.79 -30.17
CA THR A 66 -2.03 4.96 -30.05
C THR A 66 -3.45 4.50 -29.74
N LEU A 67 -3.96 4.95 -28.59
CA LEU A 67 -5.32 4.69 -28.10
C LEU A 67 -6.10 6.01 -28.09
N ARG A 68 -7.43 5.92 -28.12
CA ARG A 68 -8.29 7.07 -27.85
C ARG A 68 -8.91 6.93 -26.46
N THR A 69 -8.95 8.04 -25.74
CA THR A 69 -9.66 8.09 -24.45
C THR A 69 -11.16 7.92 -24.68
N VAL A 70 -11.83 7.24 -23.75
CA VAL A 70 -13.30 7.12 -23.72
C VAL A 70 -13.82 7.77 -22.45
N ALA A 71 -15.07 8.29 -22.50
CA ALA A 71 -15.72 8.79 -21.31
C ALA A 71 -16.13 7.65 -20.40
N MET A 72 -15.76 7.72 -19.12
CA MET A 72 -16.26 6.82 -18.07
C MET A 72 -16.92 7.65 -16.97
N THR A 73 -18.18 7.35 -16.68
CA THR A 73 -18.93 8.01 -15.60
C THR A 73 -19.00 7.09 -14.40
N GLU A 74 -18.48 7.57 -13.28
CA GLU A 74 -18.51 6.85 -12.00
C GLU A 74 -18.99 7.81 -10.91
N LYS A 75 -20.01 7.42 -10.17
CA LYS A 75 -20.62 8.24 -9.09
C LYS A 75 -20.94 9.68 -9.52
N GLY A 76 -21.44 9.85 -10.75
CA GLY A 76 -21.81 11.15 -11.29
C GLY A 76 -20.65 12.01 -11.83
N THR A 77 -19.41 11.55 -11.74
CA THR A 77 -18.24 12.23 -12.30
C THR A 77 -17.80 11.55 -13.58
N THR A 78 -17.72 12.30 -14.69
CA THR A 78 -17.23 11.79 -15.97
C THR A 78 -15.76 12.15 -16.14
N ARG A 79 -14.93 11.13 -16.44
CA ARG A 79 -13.50 11.29 -16.69
C ARG A 79 -13.06 10.53 -17.94
N PRO A 80 -11.99 11.00 -18.64
CA PRO A 80 -11.41 10.23 -19.72
C PRO A 80 -10.61 9.04 -19.16
N VAL A 81 -10.74 7.89 -19.82
CA VAL A 81 -9.98 6.67 -19.50
C VAL A 81 -9.49 5.98 -20.76
N ILE A 82 -8.49 5.14 -20.66
CA ILE A 82 -7.96 4.31 -21.76
C ILE A 82 -8.23 2.81 -21.56
N GLY A 83 -9.02 2.44 -20.55
CA GLY A 83 -9.42 1.04 -20.32
C GLY A 83 -8.32 0.13 -19.78
N VAL A 84 -7.29 0.68 -19.13
CA VAL A 84 -6.24 -0.08 -18.45
C VAL A 84 -6.21 0.28 -16.97
N THR A 85 -5.90 -0.71 -16.13
CA THR A 85 -5.63 -0.48 -14.71
C THR A 85 -4.12 -0.57 -14.51
N PRO A 86 -3.43 0.57 -14.27
CA PRO A 86 -2.00 0.55 -14.06
C PRO A 86 -1.66 -0.07 -12.70
N VAL A 87 -0.70 -0.99 -12.71
CA VAL A 87 -0.11 -1.59 -11.52
C VAL A 87 1.37 -1.24 -11.51
N GLU A 88 1.84 -0.70 -10.41
CA GLU A 88 3.27 -0.40 -10.25
C GLU A 88 4.01 -1.70 -9.91
N ARG A 89 5.11 -1.94 -10.64
CA ARG A 89 6.03 -3.02 -10.34
C ARG A 89 7.34 -2.43 -9.89
N VAL A 90 7.73 -2.73 -8.68
CA VAL A 90 9.03 -2.36 -8.13
C VAL A 90 9.91 -3.60 -8.12
N ASP A 91 11.07 -3.52 -8.74
CA ASP A 91 12.08 -4.58 -8.65
C ASP A 91 12.90 -4.36 -7.38
N PHE A 92 12.69 -5.22 -6.40
CA PHE A 92 13.42 -5.18 -5.13
C PHE A 92 14.72 -6.00 -5.22
N PRO A 93 15.80 -5.54 -4.59
CA PRO A 93 17.07 -6.29 -4.54
C PRO A 93 16.95 -7.56 -3.67
N VAL A 94 15.86 -7.71 -2.95
CA VAL A 94 15.58 -8.85 -2.07
C VAL A 94 14.31 -9.57 -2.50
N LYS A 95 14.34 -10.91 -2.48
CA LYS A 95 13.17 -11.73 -2.74
C LYS A 95 12.43 -12.00 -1.44
N VAL A 96 11.23 -11.44 -1.32
CA VAL A 96 10.34 -11.69 -0.19
C VAL A 96 9.30 -12.75 -0.56
N THR A 97 9.15 -13.77 0.26
CA THR A 97 8.09 -14.79 0.12
C THR A 97 7.23 -14.79 1.37
N ILE A 98 5.95 -14.48 1.21
CA ILE A 98 4.96 -14.50 2.30
C ILE A 98 4.03 -15.68 2.07
N SER A 99 3.93 -16.60 3.04
CA SER A 99 3.04 -17.76 2.97
C SER A 99 1.99 -17.66 4.08
N LEU A 100 0.73 -17.58 3.70
CA LEU A 100 -0.39 -17.32 4.61
C LEU A 100 -1.43 -18.44 4.63
N GLY A 101 -1.20 -19.52 3.87
CA GLY A 101 -2.24 -20.54 3.65
C GLY A 101 -3.47 -19.89 2.98
N ASP A 102 -4.66 -20.18 3.51
CA ASP A 102 -5.94 -19.68 2.96
C ASP A 102 -6.35 -18.31 3.50
N ILE A 103 -5.47 -17.59 4.19
CA ILE A 103 -5.75 -16.27 4.73
C ILE A 103 -5.54 -15.22 3.65
N GLY A 104 -6.60 -14.51 3.29
CA GLY A 104 -6.58 -13.45 2.28
C GLY A 104 -7.02 -12.10 2.83
N GLY A 105 -6.88 -11.06 1.98
CA GLY A 105 -7.35 -9.71 2.24
C GLY A 105 -6.26 -8.73 2.69
N PRO A 106 -6.49 -7.42 2.49
CA PRO A 106 -5.47 -6.37 2.69
C PRO A 106 -5.23 -6.01 4.16
N SER A 107 -6.02 -6.56 5.09
CA SER A 107 -6.02 -6.15 6.51
C SER A 107 -4.76 -6.53 7.30
N ALA A 108 -3.88 -7.34 6.71
CA ALA A 108 -2.60 -7.74 7.31
C ALA A 108 -1.40 -6.95 6.73
N GLY A 109 -1.63 -6.03 5.81
CA GLY A 109 -0.59 -5.31 5.08
C GLY A 109 0.43 -4.63 5.99
N LEU A 110 -0.02 -3.92 7.03
CA LEU A 110 0.87 -3.33 8.03
C LEU A 110 1.79 -4.36 8.67
N MET A 111 1.24 -5.49 9.10
CA MET A 111 2.02 -6.51 9.82
C MET A 111 3.01 -7.21 8.90
N PHE A 112 2.68 -7.36 7.61
CA PHE A 112 3.64 -7.87 6.62
C PHE A 112 4.79 -6.91 6.38
N ALA A 113 4.48 -5.61 6.24
CA ALA A 113 5.51 -4.59 6.08
C ALA A 113 6.46 -4.57 7.28
N LEU A 114 5.93 -4.59 8.49
CA LEU A 114 6.74 -4.66 9.72
C LEU A 114 7.55 -5.96 9.79
N GLY A 115 6.96 -7.11 9.46
CA GLY A 115 7.67 -8.38 9.47
C GLY A 115 8.77 -8.48 8.41
N ILE A 116 8.63 -7.82 7.26
CA ILE A 116 9.68 -7.72 6.25
C ILE A 116 10.84 -6.88 6.78
N ILE A 117 10.55 -5.73 7.39
CA ILE A 117 11.56 -4.84 7.97
C ILE A 117 12.31 -5.57 9.09
N ASP A 118 11.60 -6.23 10.01
CA ASP A 118 12.20 -7.04 11.09
C ASP A 118 13.17 -8.11 10.57
N LYS A 119 12.89 -8.68 9.39
CA LYS A 119 13.79 -9.67 8.76
C LYS A 119 14.97 -9.06 8.01
N LEU A 120 14.89 -7.80 7.64
CA LEU A 120 15.96 -7.10 6.91
C LEU A 120 16.89 -6.33 7.86
N GLU A 121 16.40 -5.92 9.01
CA GLU A 121 17.19 -5.23 10.03
C GLU A 121 17.82 -6.21 11.01
N PRO A 122 19.07 -5.95 11.46
CA PRO A 122 19.70 -6.75 12.49
C PRO A 122 19.02 -6.51 13.86
N GLY A 123 18.74 -7.57 14.59
CA GLY A 123 18.13 -7.50 15.91
C GLY A 123 16.68 -7.93 15.93
N SER A 124 15.97 -7.61 17.01
CA SER A 124 14.54 -7.90 17.18
C SER A 124 13.77 -6.61 17.40
N MET A 125 12.78 -6.32 16.57
CA MET A 125 11.90 -5.16 16.73
C MET A 125 10.95 -5.28 17.94
N THR A 126 10.81 -6.44 18.50
CA THR A 126 9.81 -6.72 19.55
C THR A 126 10.43 -7.08 20.90
N ASP A 127 11.76 -7.26 20.96
CA ASP A 127 12.47 -7.70 22.16
C ASP A 127 11.81 -8.95 22.80
N GLY A 128 11.45 -9.92 21.95
CA GLY A 128 10.78 -11.15 22.37
C GLY A 128 9.32 -11.01 22.80
N ARG A 129 8.73 -9.82 22.73
CA ARG A 129 7.30 -9.61 23.05
C ARG A 129 6.42 -10.12 21.91
N PHE A 130 5.32 -10.74 22.29
CA PHE A 130 4.31 -11.12 21.30
C PHE A 130 3.40 -9.90 20.99
N ILE A 131 3.71 -9.22 19.91
CA ILE A 131 2.97 -8.08 19.40
C ILE A 131 2.08 -8.53 18.25
N ALA A 132 0.80 -8.24 18.33
CA ALA A 132 -0.15 -8.43 17.25
C ALA A 132 -0.55 -7.06 16.66
N GLY A 133 -1.21 -7.09 15.52
CA GLY A 133 -1.68 -5.86 14.88
C GLY A 133 -2.51 -6.15 13.65
N THR A 134 -3.06 -5.10 13.08
CA THR A 134 -3.82 -5.13 11.83
C THR A 134 -3.75 -3.77 11.15
N GLY A 135 -4.10 -3.71 9.90
CA GLY A 135 -4.16 -2.48 9.11
C GLY A 135 -3.93 -2.75 7.64
N THR A 136 -4.66 -2.05 6.78
CA THR A 136 -4.24 -1.91 5.39
C THR A 136 -3.04 -0.99 5.34
N ILE A 137 -2.26 -1.08 4.28
CA ILE A 137 -1.15 -0.16 4.00
C ILE A 137 -1.21 0.23 2.53
N ASP A 138 -1.00 1.50 2.23
CA ASP A 138 -0.89 2.00 0.87
C ASP A 138 0.57 2.27 0.46
N ASP A 139 0.77 2.70 -0.78
CA ASP A 139 2.08 2.97 -1.36
C ASP A 139 2.82 4.15 -0.67
N SER A 140 2.10 5.02 0.04
CA SER A 140 2.68 6.10 0.85
C SER A 140 3.10 5.64 2.25
N GLY A 141 2.73 4.41 2.62
CA GLY A 141 2.90 3.87 3.96
C GLY A 141 1.82 4.30 4.95
N ALA A 142 0.71 4.89 4.49
CA ALA A 142 -0.41 5.21 5.36
C ALA A 142 -1.17 3.94 5.77
N VAL A 143 -1.55 3.87 7.04
CA VAL A 143 -2.28 2.74 7.62
C VAL A 143 -3.77 3.04 7.63
N GLY A 144 -4.53 2.25 6.88
CA GLY A 144 -5.98 2.38 6.80
C GLY A 144 -6.74 1.42 7.70
N PRO A 145 -8.05 1.71 7.91
CA PRO A 145 -8.93 0.93 8.76
C PRO A 145 -9.26 -0.44 8.17
N ILE A 146 -9.76 -1.33 9.05
CA ILE A 146 -10.17 -2.69 8.71
C ILE A 146 -11.52 -3.02 9.36
N GLY A 147 -12.14 -4.09 8.89
CA GLY A 147 -13.34 -4.64 9.53
C GLY A 147 -13.02 -5.68 10.59
N GLY A 148 -13.93 -5.84 11.58
CA GLY A 148 -13.87 -6.87 12.58
C GLY A 148 -12.73 -6.71 13.59
N ILE A 149 -12.45 -5.48 14.03
CA ILE A 149 -11.37 -5.22 14.99
C ILE A 149 -11.56 -6.00 16.30
N GLN A 150 -12.79 -6.09 16.81
CA GLN A 150 -13.08 -6.76 18.09
C GLN A 150 -12.68 -8.25 18.05
N GLN A 151 -13.03 -8.96 16.97
CA GLN A 151 -12.69 -10.36 16.79
C GLN A 151 -11.15 -10.56 16.70
N LYS A 152 -10.47 -9.61 16.06
CA LYS A 152 -9.00 -9.63 15.95
C LYS A 152 -8.32 -9.40 17.31
N LEU A 153 -8.83 -8.48 18.13
CA LEU A 153 -8.33 -8.22 19.49
C LEU A 153 -8.48 -9.47 20.37
N ILE A 154 -9.66 -10.08 20.36
CA ILE A 154 -9.94 -11.31 21.13
C ILE A 154 -9.02 -12.44 20.63
N GLY A 155 -8.91 -12.63 19.32
CA GLY A 155 -8.05 -13.65 18.72
C GLY A 155 -6.57 -13.46 19.09
N ALA A 156 -6.06 -12.24 19.02
CA ALA A 156 -4.70 -11.89 19.39
C ALA A 156 -4.43 -12.17 20.88
N ARG A 157 -5.34 -11.72 21.75
CA ARG A 157 -5.22 -11.94 23.21
C ARG A 157 -5.22 -13.43 23.57
N ARG A 158 -6.10 -14.22 22.96
CA ARG A 158 -6.15 -15.69 23.15
C ARG A 158 -4.85 -16.38 22.73
N LYS A 159 -4.14 -15.82 21.74
CA LYS A 159 -2.84 -16.31 21.29
C LYS A 159 -1.68 -15.83 22.16
N GLY A 160 -1.94 -14.99 23.18
CA GLY A 160 -0.94 -14.53 24.13
C GLY A 160 -0.35 -13.14 23.80
N ALA A 161 -0.89 -12.41 22.81
CA ALA A 161 -0.42 -11.07 22.55
C ALA A 161 -0.66 -10.16 23.76
N THR A 162 0.33 -9.32 24.07
CA THR A 162 0.27 -8.32 25.14
C THR A 162 0.11 -6.90 24.61
N VAL A 163 0.44 -6.70 23.33
CA VAL A 163 0.32 -5.42 22.61
C VAL A 163 -0.41 -5.67 21.30
N PHE A 164 -1.26 -4.72 20.92
CA PHE A 164 -1.94 -4.74 19.62
C PHE A 164 -1.83 -3.37 18.93
N LEU A 165 -1.29 -3.36 17.71
CA LEU A 165 -1.22 -2.17 16.87
C LEU A 165 -2.58 -1.97 16.18
N VAL A 166 -3.24 -0.87 16.52
CA VAL A 166 -4.61 -0.55 16.07
C VAL A 166 -4.54 0.61 15.07
N PRO A 167 -5.11 0.47 13.84
CA PRO A 167 -5.25 1.61 12.95
C PRO A 167 -6.00 2.77 13.64
N ALA A 168 -5.54 4.00 13.42
CA ALA A 168 -6.09 5.18 14.09
C ALA A 168 -7.62 5.28 13.98
N ASP A 169 -8.17 4.96 12.81
CA ASP A 169 -9.61 5.03 12.54
C ASP A 169 -10.41 3.87 13.18
N ASN A 170 -9.75 2.80 13.60
CA ASN A 170 -10.38 1.72 14.37
C ASN A 170 -10.31 1.92 15.88
N CYS A 171 -9.62 2.95 16.39
CA CYS A 171 -9.43 3.11 17.82
C CYS A 171 -10.76 3.24 18.60
N ALA A 172 -11.74 3.97 18.08
CA ALA A 172 -13.04 4.13 18.73
C ALA A 172 -13.77 2.79 18.89
N GLU A 173 -13.79 1.97 17.83
CA GLU A 173 -14.36 0.63 17.84
C GLU A 173 -13.55 -0.32 18.75
N ALA A 174 -12.22 -0.27 18.68
CA ALA A 174 -11.34 -1.09 19.52
C ALA A 174 -11.55 -0.86 21.02
N LEU A 175 -11.84 0.38 21.41
CA LEU A 175 -12.11 0.78 22.80
C LEU A 175 -13.53 0.48 23.28
N SER A 176 -14.42 -0.03 22.44
CA SER A 176 -15.78 -0.38 22.87
C SER A 176 -15.81 -1.60 23.78
N SER A 177 -14.92 -2.57 23.56
CA SER A 177 -14.79 -3.79 24.39
C SER A 177 -13.37 -4.36 24.29
N PRO A 178 -12.36 -3.67 24.83
CA PRO A 178 -10.97 -4.13 24.76
C PRO A 178 -10.78 -5.35 25.67
N PRO A 179 -10.06 -6.41 25.23
CA PRO A 179 -9.71 -7.52 26.08
C PRO A 179 -8.74 -7.10 27.20
N ASP A 180 -8.94 -7.62 28.41
CA ASP A 180 -8.05 -7.38 29.53
C ASP A 180 -6.61 -7.84 29.25
N GLY A 181 -5.64 -7.04 29.69
CA GLY A 181 -4.23 -7.35 29.51
C GLY A 181 -3.69 -7.21 28.07
N LEU A 182 -4.44 -6.56 27.17
CA LEU A 182 -4.00 -6.23 25.83
C LEU A 182 -3.84 -4.70 25.70
N LYS A 183 -2.59 -4.25 25.57
CA LYS A 183 -2.28 -2.81 25.38
C LYS A 183 -2.59 -2.43 23.93
N LEU A 184 -3.48 -1.45 23.74
CA LEU A 184 -3.86 -0.94 22.43
C LEU A 184 -3.00 0.27 22.06
N VAL A 185 -2.21 0.15 21.00
CA VAL A 185 -1.32 1.20 20.51
C VAL A 185 -1.83 1.71 19.18
N LYS A 186 -2.11 3.00 19.10
CA LYS A 186 -2.61 3.66 17.89
C LYS A 186 -1.50 3.83 16.87
N VAL A 187 -1.78 3.46 15.60
CA VAL A 187 -0.87 3.63 14.48
C VAL A 187 -1.60 4.24 13.28
N SER A 188 -0.94 5.15 12.56
CA SER A 188 -1.48 5.84 11.38
C SER A 188 -0.63 5.69 10.12
N SER A 189 0.61 5.24 10.29
CA SER A 189 1.52 4.97 9.17
C SER A 189 2.56 3.92 9.56
N LEU A 190 3.24 3.35 8.57
CA LEU A 190 4.36 2.41 8.79
C LEU A 190 5.46 3.06 9.65
N ARG A 191 5.84 4.30 9.33
CA ARG A 191 6.84 5.05 10.10
C ARG A 191 6.40 5.27 11.56
N ASN A 192 5.13 5.60 11.77
CA ASN A 192 4.59 5.74 13.12
C ASN A 192 4.58 4.39 13.85
N ALA A 193 4.20 3.28 13.19
CA ALA A 193 4.24 1.96 13.79
C ALA A 193 5.66 1.55 14.24
N LEU A 194 6.67 1.79 13.40
CA LEU A 194 8.08 1.57 13.75
C LEU A 194 8.50 2.40 14.97
N SER A 195 8.10 3.68 15.02
CA SER A 195 8.36 4.54 16.19
C SER A 195 7.69 4.02 17.46
N GLU A 196 6.46 3.53 17.37
CA GLU A 196 5.75 2.96 18.53
C GLU A 196 6.39 1.64 19.00
N LEU A 197 6.87 0.80 18.08
CA LEU A 197 7.64 -0.40 18.42
C LEU A 197 8.95 -0.05 19.14
N HIS A 198 9.68 0.94 18.65
CA HIS A 198 10.90 1.43 19.32
C HIS A 198 10.62 1.99 20.72
N LYS A 199 9.49 2.70 20.92
CA LYS A 199 9.06 3.14 22.27
C LYS A 199 8.77 1.97 23.19
N LEU A 200 8.15 0.90 22.68
CA LEU A 200 7.93 -0.32 23.47
C LEU A 200 9.24 -0.97 23.90
N ASP A 201 10.22 -1.00 23.01
CA ASP A 201 11.53 -1.55 23.26
C ASP A 201 12.30 -0.75 24.32
N THR A 202 12.31 0.55 24.23
CA THR A 202 13.00 1.46 25.16
C THR A 202 12.23 1.74 26.45
N GLY A 203 11.03 1.15 26.62
CA GLY A 203 10.17 1.42 27.77
C GLY A 203 9.51 2.79 27.78
N ALA A 204 9.57 3.53 26.67
CA ALA A 204 8.94 4.84 26.54
C ALA A 204 7.41 4.72 26.37
N ALA A 205 6.70 5.81 26.69
CA ALA A 205 5.26 5.84 26.55
C ALA A 205 4.81 5.76 25.08
N THR A 206 3.98 4.77 24.75
CA THR A 206 3.35 4.63 23.44
C THR A 206 2.12 5.50 23.30
N THR A 207 1.71 5.77 22.09
CA THR A 207 0.48 6.51 21.79
C THR A 207 -0.74 5.57 21.98
N PRO A 208 -1.57 5.76 23.02
CA PRO A 208 -2.74 4.92 23.23
C PRO A 208 -3.85 5.23 22.22
N CYS A 209 -4.74 4.27 22.02
CA CYS A 209 -6.03 4.56 21.40
C CYS A 209 -6.83 5.52 22.29
N THR A 210 -7.48 6.49 21.68
CA THR A 210 -8.41 7.41 22.36
C THR A 210 -9.74 7.40 21.62
N LYS A 211 -10.84 7.55 22.36
CA LYS A 211 -12.12 7.86 21.72
C LYS A 211 -11.96 9.23 21.08
N LYS A 212 -12.28 9.35 19.80
CA LYS A 212 -12.29 10.65 19.13
C LYS A 212 -13.25 11.54 19.92
N ALA A 213 -12.80 12.71 20.39
CA ALA A 213 -13.72 13.70 20.94
C ALA A 213 -14.75 14.02 19.84
N ALA A 214 -16.02 13.93 20.20
CA ALA A 214 -17.15 14.24 19.32
C ALA A 214 -17.16 15.71 18.94
#